data_0b65128024db1aa976ac60e328308861
#
_entry.id   0b65128024db1aa976ac60e328308861
#
_cell.length_a   1.000
_cell.length_b   1.000
_cell.length_c   1.000
_cell.angle_alpha   90.00
_cell.angle_beta   90.00
_cell.angle_gamma   90.00
#
_symmetry.space_group_name_H-M   'P 1'
#
loop_
_entity.id
_entity.type
_entity.pdbx_description
1 polymer ?
#
loop_
_entity_poly.entity_id
_entity_poly.type
_entity_poly.pdbx_seq_one_letter_code
_entity_poly.pdbx_strand_id
1 'polypeptide(L)'
;MKPTKNQIFCVACGRPKMLFETKAKADNFIKFNSSEMMEESGKAPIRSYYCEICGGYHVTSNNSKTHAEWLDIRDKVLAEEVDRRVKANLKTKSNQKQTNQEPKSKGAKENKLDILEQLEQSDILMTKGMLDEAGKLLAKCRFRIQAIEQRMNVAKLEGFIRCKDQMEKLMRKFDRLKKWVKSSYDEQEAFIAKEGKTEEEEEVCTALVSIKAVVRIKRALYDIDKVIENREFSILKYYVAQCQKQIGSIRGPGRSEIAQYWNQELMNAQKRAREARRNSVHHANA
;
A
#
# COMPACT_ATOMS: atom_id res chain seq x y z
N MET A 1 -35.16 -14.20 3.79
CA MET A 1 -34.38 -13.26 4.64
C MET A 1 -33.23 -12.73 3.79
N LYS A 2 -33.28 -11.48 3.34
CA LYS A 2 -32.19 -10.89 2.51
C LYS A 2 -30.97 -10.61 3.41
N PRO A 3 -29.83 -11.27 3.19
CA PRO A 3 -28.67 -11.15 4.07
C PRO A 3 -27.81 -9.95 3.69
N THR A 4 -28.34 -8.73 3.81
CA THR A 4 -27.60 -7.50 3.50
C THR A 4 -26.63 -7.08 4.60
N LYS A 5 -26.69 -7.66 5.80
CA LYS A 5 -25.86 -7.26 6.96
C LYS A 5 -24.46 -7.87 7.03
N ASN A 6 -24.18 -8.93 6.27
CA ASN A 6 -22.89 -9.64 6.34
C ASN A 6 -22.06 -9.57 5.07
N GLN A 7 -22.37 -8.65 4.15
CA GLN A 7 -21.54 -8.44 2.97
C GLN A 7 -20.39 -7.50 3.30
N ILE A 8 -19.16 -7.98 3.06
CA ILE A 8 -17.96 -7.19 3.13
C ILE A 8 -17.23 -7.21 1.79
N PHE A 9 -16.50 -6.15 1.47
CA PHE A 9 -15.60 -6.17 0.33
C PHE A 9 -14.35 -6.98 0.69
N CYS A 10 -14.20 -8.15 0.08
CA CYS A 10 -13.05 -9.01 0.28
C CYS A 10 -11.91 -8.56 -0.64
N VAL A 11 -10.83 -8.01 -0.06
CA VAL A 11 -9.66 -7.56 -0.81
C VAL A 11 -8.97 -8.70 -1.55
N ALA A 12 -8.93 -9.90 -0.95
CA ALA A 12 -8.34 -11.09 -1.60
C ALA A 12 -9.12 -11.54 -2.85
N CYS A 13 -10.45 -11.33 -2.85
CA CYS A 13 -11.33 -11.75 -3.94
C CYS A 13 -11.68 -10.61 -4.90
N GLY A 14 -11.32 -9.35 -4.59
CA GLY A 14 -11.62 -8.16 -5.37
C GLY A 14 -13.11 -7.84 -5.54
N ARG A 15 -14.00 -8.35 -4.66
CA ARG A 15 -15.46 -8.21 -4.79
C ARG A 15 -16.19 -8.34 -3.45
N PRO A 16 -17.43 -7.81 -3.34
CA PRO A 16 -18.27 -8.02 -2.17
C PRO A 16 -18.56 -9.49 -1.97
N LYS A 17 -18.42 -9.98 -0.74
CA LYS A 17 -18.69 -11.35 -0.34
C LYS A 17 -19.34 -11.41 1.03
N MET A 18 -20.16 -12.46 1.25
CA MET A 18 -20.69 -12.75 2.57
C MET A 18 -19.57 -13.31 3.47
N LEU A 19 -19.51 -12.82 4.70
CA LEU A 19 -18.58 -13.27 5.74
C LEU A 19 -19.33 -13.99 6.85
N PHE A 20 -18.84 -15.18 7.20
CA PHE A 20 -19.33 -15.99 8.30
C PHE A 20 -18.21 -16.24 9.30
N GLU A 21 -18.53 -16.16 10.59
CA GLU A 21 -17.56 -16.36 11.66
C GLU A 21 -17.06 -17.81 11.77
N THR A 22 -17.94 -18.77 11.41
CA THR A 22 -17.63 -20.21 11.50
C THR A 22 -18.01 -20.93 10.20
N LYS A 23 -17.29 -22.04 9.93
CA LYS A 23 -17.59 -22.90 8.78
C LYS A 23 -19.03 -23.43 8.85
N ALA A 24 -19.48 -23.84 10.02
CA ALA A 24 -20.85 -24.36 10.22
C ALA A 24 -21.94 -23.33 9.84
N LYS A 25 -21.76 -22.04 10.17
CA LYS A 25 -22.68 -20.99 9.75
C LYS A 25 -22.70 -20.82 8.23
N ALA A 26 -21.52 -20.88 7.58
CA ALA A 26 -21.41 -20.79 6.12
C ALA A 26 -22.05 -21.99 5.40
N ASP A 27 -21.79 -23.21 5.89
CA ASP A 27 -22.37 -24.43 5.33
C ASP A 27 -23.87 -24.52 5.52
N ASN A 28 -24.40 -24.09 6.67
CA ASN A 28 -25.83 -23.96 6.93
C ASN A 28 -26.47 -22.93 5.98
N PHE A 29 -25.81 -21.80 5.74
CA PHE A 29 -26.29 -20.82 4.77
C PHE A 29 -26.42 -21.44 3.37
N ILE A 30 -25.41 -22.19 2.93
CA ILE A 30 -25.47 -22.92 1.64
C ILE A 30 -26.67 -23.87 1.63
N LYS A 31 -26.80 -24.71 2.68
CA LYS A 31 -27.86 -25.73 2.77
C LYS A 31 -29.26 -25.16 2.69
N PHE A 32 -29.53 -24.01 3.30
CA PHE A 32 -30.86 -23.44 3.41
C PHE A 32 -31.22 -22.44 2.33
N ASN A 33 -30.23 -21.83 1.65
CA ASN A 33 -30.49 -20.75 0.69
C ASN A 33 -30.10 -21.09 -0.76
N SER A 34 -29.43 -22.22 -1.02
CA SER A 34 -28.96 -22.55 -2.37
C SER A 34 -30.10 -22.70 -3.38
N SER A 35 -31.20 -23.32 -3.01
CA SER A 35 -32.34 -23.52 -3.91
C SER A 35 -32.99 -22.18 -4.29
N GLU A 36 -33.28 -21.32 -3.31
CA GLU A 36 -33.87 -20.01 -3.51
C GLU A 36 -32.96 -19.09 -4.36
N MET A 37 -31.64 -19.09 -4.06
CA MET A 37 -30.68 -18.31 -4.83
C MET A 37 -30.49 -18.82 -6.26
N MET A 38 -30.62 -20.14 -6.49
CA MET A 38 -30.58 -20.73 -7.83
C MET A 38 -31.78 -20.31 -8.65
N GLU A 39 -32.99 -20.26 -8.05
CA GLU A 39 -34.22 -19.80 -8.69
C GLU A 39 -34.19 -18.30 -9.01
N GLU A 40 -33.70 -17.48 -8.07
CA GLU A 40 -33.69 -16.02 -8.23
C GLU A 40 -32.60 -15.49 -9.16
N SER A 41 -31.38 -16.06 -9.08
CA SER A 41 -30.18 -15.51 -9.75
C SER A 41 -29.49 -16.47 -10.73
N GLY A 42 -29.96 -17.70 -10.85
CA GLY A 42 -29.33 -18.74 -11.67
C GLY A 42 -27.97 -19.20 -11.15
N LYS A 43 -27.55 -18.77 -9.95
CA LYS A 43 -26.27 -19.12 -9.33
C LYS A 43 -26.42 -19.30 -7.84
N ALA A 44 -26.14 -20.48 -7.33
CA ALA A 44 -26.14 -20.78 -5.89
C ALA A 44 -24.72 -21.04 -5.37
N PRO A 45 -24.43 -20.69 -4.13
CA PRO A 45 -23.18 -21.06 -3.49
C PRO A 45 -23.17 -22.57 -3.23
N ILE A 46 -22.05 -23.23 -3.55
CA ILE A 46 -21.90 -24.69 -3.44
C ILE A 46 -20.88 -25.11 -2.37
N ARG A 47 -20.00 -24.22 -1.95
CA ARG A 47 -19.00 -24.50 -0.90
C ARG A 47 -18.62 -23.26 -0.11
N SER A 48 -18.15 -23.48 1.12
CA SER A 48 -17.49 -22.49 1.96
C SER A 48 -15.96 -22.65 1.92
N TYR A 49 -15.23 -21.55 2.15
CA TYR A 49 -13.77 -21.56 2.31
C TYR A 49 -13.33 -20.48 3.28
N TYR A 50 -12.24 -20.72 3.98
CA TYR A 50 -11.66 -19.75 4.91
C TYR A 50 -10.87 -18.69 4.16
N CYS A 51 -11.01 -17.43 4.55
CA CYS A 51 -10.27 -16.30 4.01
C CYS A 51 -9.40 -15.70 5.11
N GLU A 52 -8.09 -15.85 5.01
CA GLU A 52 -7.14 -15.33 6.00
C GLU A 52 -7.18 -13.80 6.12
N ILE A 53 -7.44 -13.10 5.01
CA ILE A 53 -7.50 -11.63 5.00
C ILE A 53 -8.74 -11.11 5.73
N CYS A 54 -9.88 -11.81 5.59
CA CYS A 54 -11.12 -11.41 6.25
C CYS A 54 -11.30 -12.03 7.63
N GLY A 55 -10.48 -13.00 8.01
CA GLY A 55 -10.56 -13.71 9.29
C GLY A 55 -11.81 -14.57 9.47
N GLY A 56 -12.42 -15.05 8.36
CA GLY A 56 -13.65 -15.80 8.41
C GLY A 56 -13.95 -16.58 7.13
N TYR A 57 -15.16 -17.15 7.03
CA TYR A 57 -15.56 -18.01 5.94
C TYR A 57 -16.40 -17.25 4.91
N HIS A 58 -16.07 -17.45 3.64
CA HIS A 58 -16.88 -17.00 2.51
C HIS A 58 -17.57 -18.19 1.82
N VAL A 59 -18.66 -17.91 1.12
CA VAL A 59 -19.32 -18.88 0.24
C VAL A 59 -19.07 -18.54 -1.23
N THR A 60 -19.04 -19.59 -2.09
CA THR A 60 -18.79 -19.44 -3.53
C THR A 60 -19.59 -20.43 -4.36
N SER A 61 -20.07 -19.96 -5.50
CA SER A 61 -20.69 -20.80 -6.54
C SER A 61 -19.69 -21.44 -7.50
N ASN A 62 -18.39 -21.15 -7.32
CA ASN A 62 -17.35 -21.65 -8.20
C ASN A 62 -16.93 -23.06 -7.78
N ASN A 63 -17.08 -24.04 -8.67
CA ASN A 63 -16.74 -25.45 -8.43
C ASN A 63 -15.24 -25.72 -8.59
N SER A 64 -14.46 -24.70 -8.98
CA SER A 64 -13.04 -24.88 -9.23
C SER A 64 -12.25 -24.99 -7.92
N LYS A 65 -11.71 -26.18 -7.72
CA LYS A 65 -10.43 -26.55 -7.11
C LYS A 65 -10.13 -26.01 -5.71
N THR A 66 -9.62 -26.87 -4.89
CA THR A 66 -9.13 -26.58 -3.53
C THR A 66 -8.11 -25.43 -3.54
N HIS A 67 -7.94 -24.73 -2.42
CA HIS A 67 -6.92 -23.68 -2.27
C HIS A 67 -5.51 -24.18 -2.66
N ALA A 68 -5.20 -25.45 -2.40
CA ALA A 68 -3.96 -26.09 -2.82
C ALA A 68 -3.80 -26.13 -4.35
N GLU A 69 -4.85 -26.47 -5.10
CA GLU A 69 -4.82 -26.48 -6.57
C GLU A 69 -4.72 -25.06 -7.17
N TRP A 70 -5.24 -24.05 -6.46
CA TRP A 70 -5.06 -22.64 -6.83
C TRP A 70 -3.62 -22.17 -6.60
N LEU A 71 -2.98 -22.61 -5.53
CA LEU A 71 -1.57 -22.35 -5.27
C LEU A 71 -0.70 -23.01 -6.35
N ASP A 72 -0.99 -24.26 -6.72
CA ASP A 72 -0.27 -24.94 -7.80
C ASP A 72 -0.44 -24.27 -9.17
N ILE A 73 -1.65 -23.78 -9.48
CA ILE A 73 -1.89 -23.03 -10.72
C ILE A 73 -1.14 -21.69 -10.69
N ARG A 74 -1.20 -20.97 -9.58
CA ARG A 74 -0.47 -19.71 -9.39
C ARG A 74 1.04 -19.92 -9.53
N ASP A 75 1.57 -20.96 -8.90
CA ASP A 75 3.01 -21.25 -8.91
C ASP A 75 3.47 -21.71 -10.30
N LYS A 76 2.63 -22.43 -11.05
CA LYS A 76 2.86 -22.73 -12.48
C LYS A 76 2.86 -21.49 -13.35
N VAL A 77 1.88 -20.60 -13.19
CA VAL A 77 1.81 -19.34 -13.95
C VAL A 77 3.01 -18.42 -13.61
N LEU A 78 3.41 -18.38 -12.35
CA LEU A 78 4.61 -17.64 -11.93
C LEU A 78 5.89 -18.25 -12.51
N ALA A 79 6.01 -19.58 -12.53
CA ALA A 79 7.14 -20.28 -13.14
C ALA A 79 7.22 -20.03 -14.65
N GLU A 80 6.09 -20.09 -15.36
CA GLU A 80 6.02 -19.79 -16.80
C GLU A 80 6.37 -18.33 -17.11
N GLU A 81 5.95 -17.38 -16.27
CA GLU A 81 6.29 -15.96 -16.41
C GLU A 81 7.78 -15.71 -16.15
N VAL A 82 8.35 -16.36 -15.13
CA VAL A 82 9.79 -16.34 -14.86
C VAL A 82 10.56 -16.91 -16.04
N ASP A 83 10.16 -18.07 -16.57
CA ASP A 83 10.79 -18.69 -17.74
C ASP A 83 10.68 -17.81 -18.99
N ARG A 84 9.54 -17.18 -19.21
CA ARG A 84 9.34 -16.24 -20.31
C ARG A 84 10.28 -15.04 -20.20
N ARG A 85 10.46 -14.48 -18.99
CA ARG A 85 11.38 -13.36 -18.73
C ARG A 85 12.84 -13.77 -18.86
N VAL A 86 13.20 -14.96 -18.40
CA VAL A 86 14.54 -15.53 -18.57
C VAL A 86 14.86 -15.74 -20.06
N LYS A 87 13.93 -16.32 -20.83
CA LYS A 87 14.06 -16.49 -22.28
C LYS A 87 14.13 -15.15 -23.05
N ALA A 88 13.38 -14.14 -22.62
CA ALA A 88 13.45 -12.77 -23.17
C ALA A 88 14.84 -12.13 -22.90
N ASN A 89 15.34 -12.25 -21.68
CA ASN A 89 16.67 -11.75 -21.29
C ASN A 89 17.83 -12.50 -21.96
N LEU A 90 17.66 -13.79 -22.27
CA LEU A 90 18.64 -14.57 -23.02
C LEU A 90 18.68 -14.15 -24.51
N LYS A 91 17.52 -13.84 -25.11
CA LYS A 91 17.44 -13.32 -26.50
C LYS A 91 18.06 -11.94 -26.65
N THR A 92 17.96 -11.07 -25.66
CA THR A 92 18.64 -9.76 -25.65
C THR A 92 20.17 -9.87 -25.48
N LYS A 93 20.66 -10.93 -24.80
CA LYS A 93 22.11 -11.20 -24.65
C LYS A 93 22.74 -11.85 -25.88
N SER A 94 21.98 -12.50 -26.75
CA SER A 94 22.50 -13.12 -27.99
C SER A 94 22.83 -12.11 -29.09
N ASN A 95 22.39 -10.86 -29.00
CA ASN A 95 22.68 -9.79 -29.96
C ASN A 95 23.87 -8.90 -29.59
N GLN A 96 24.53 -9.18 -28.47
CA GLN A 96 25.81 -8.54 -28.12
C GLN A 96 26.93 -9.57 -28.14
N LYS A 97 27.49 -9.78 -29.36
CA LYS A 97 28.72 -10.57 -29.55
C LYS A 97 29.97 -9.75 -29.14
N GLN A 98 30.75 -10.43 -28.29
CA GLN A 98 32.21 -10.35 -28.16
C GLN A 98 32.83 -9.10 -27.55
N THR A 99 33.08 -9.19 -26.25
CA THR A 99 34.43 -8.92 -25.70
C THR A 99 34.62 -9.84 -24.49
N ASN A 100 35.67 -10.65 -24.54
CA ASN A 100 36.13 -11.54 -23.49
C ASN A 100 36.56 -10.72 -22.26
N GLN A 101 35.81 -10.83 -21.17
CA GLN A 101 36.37 -10.62 -19.82
C GLN A 101 35.58 -11.48 -18.82
N GLU A 102 36.30 -12.18 -17.96
CA GLU A 102 35.85 -13.09 -16.93
C GLU A 102 34.76 -12.46 -16.02
N PRO A 103 33.75 -13.23 -15.53
CA PRO A 103 32.71 -12.71 -14.67
C PRO A 103 33.24 -12.52 -13.24
N LYS A 104 33.89 -11.39 -12.96
CA LYS A 104 34.15 -10.96 -11.58
C LYS A 104 32.88 -10.42 -10.95
N SER A 105 32.34 -11.15 -9.99
CA SER A 105 31.55 -10.72 -8.80
C SER A 105 30.65 -9.44 -8.87
N LYS A 106 30.10 -9.05 -10.02
CA LYS A 106 29.22 -7.88 -10.14
C LYS A 106 27.80 -8.11 -9.52
N GLY A 107 27.31 -9.35 -9.52
CA GLY A 107 25.95 -9.64 -9.07
C GLY A 107 25.69 -9.39 -7.58
N ALA A 108 26.68 -9.52 -6.71
CA ALA A 108 26.51 -9.29 -5.27
C ALA A 108 26.46 -7.79 -4.91
N LYS A 109 27.19 -6.93 -5.66
CA LYS A 109 27.20 -5.47 -5.44
C LYS A 109 25.91 -4.81 -5.96
N GLU A 110 25.43 -5.19 -7.14
CA GLU A 110 24.17 -4.68 -7.70
C GLU A 110 22.95 -5.08 -6.87
N ASN A 111 22.91 -6.33 -6.39
CA ASN A 111 21.83 -6.80 -5.52
C ASN A 111 21.78 -6.09 -4.16
N LYS A 112 22.93 -5.63 -3.64
CA LYS A 112 23.02 -4.94 -2.36
C LYS A 112 22.54 -3.48 -2.46
N LEU A 113 23.00 -2.74 -3.49
CA LEU A 113 22.56 -1.37 -3.75
C LEU A 113 21.04 -1.32 -3.92
N ASP A 114 20.47 -2.24 -4.70
CA ASP A 114 19.04 -2.34 -4.94
C ASP A 114 18.22 -2.63 -3.66
N ILE A 115 18.75 -3.42 -2.70
CA ILE A 115 18.06 -3.66 -1.42
C ILE A 115 18.08 -2.41 -0.54
N LEU A 116 19.20 -1.71 -0.43
CA LEU A 116 19.30 -0.49 0.36
C LEU A 116 18.39 0.60 -0.18
N GLU A 117 18.34 0.80 -1.49
CA GLU A 117 17.45 1.74 -2.15
C GLU A 117 15.97 1.40 -1.89
N GLN A 118 15.60 0.11 -1.95
CA GLN A 118 14.25 -0.34 -1.61
C GLN A 118 13.90 -0.13 -0.13
N LEU A 119 14.86 -0.27 0.78
CA LEU A 119 14.69 0.03 2.20
C LEU A 119 14.48 1.54 2.42
N GLU A 120 15.25 2.40 1.77
CA GLU A 120 15.06 3.86 1.81
C GLU A 120 13.71 4.25 1.22
N GLN A 121 13.33 3.66 0.09
CA GLN A 121 12.01 3.88 -0.50
C GLN A 121 10.87 3.46 0.42
N SER A 122 11.04 2.37 1.19
CA SER A 122 10.02 1.96 2.16
C SER A 122 9.85 2.97 3.30
N ASP A 123 10.94 3.61 3.74
CA ASP A 123 10.88 4.66 4.76
C ASP A 123 10.19 5.93 4.25
N ILE A 124 10.44 6.31 3.00
CA ILE A 124 9.72 7.39 2.33
C ILE A 124 8.22 7.08 2.21
N LEU A 125 7.86 5.84 1.85
CA LEU A 125 6.45 5.40 1.78
C LEU A 125 5.77 5.47 3.16
N MET A 126 6.45 5.10 4.25
CA MET A 126 5.94 5.27 5.60
C MET A 126 5.66 6.74 5.92
N THR A 127 6.57 7.64 5.56
CA THR A 127 6.41 9.09 5.75
C THR A 127 5.24 9.66 4.92
N LYS A 128 4.98 9.10 3.74
CA LYS A 128 3.81 9.41 2.88
C LYS A 128 2.48 8.86 3.42
N GLY A 129 2.52 7.99 4.43
CA GLY A 129 1.34 7.30 4.96
C GLY A 129 0.88 6.11 4.11
N MET A 130 1.70 5.63 3.17
CA MET A 130 1.42 4.49 2.29
C MET A 130 1.90 3.19 2.96
N LEU A 131 1.31 2.87 4.13
CA LEU A 131 1.80 1.78 4.99
C LEU A 131 1.68 0.40 4.34
N ASP A 132 0.63 0.15 3.55
CA ASP A 132 0.47 -1.15 2.88
C ASP A 132 1.55 -1.40 1.83
N GLU A 133 1.92 -0.36 1.08
CA GLU A 133 2.99 -0.43 0.08
C GLU A 133 4.37 -0.54 0.74
N ALA A 134 4.61 0.22 1.81
CA ALA A 134 5.81 0.12 2.61
C ALA A 134 5.97 -1.31 3.18
N GLY A 135 4.91 -1.89 3.73
CA GLY A 135 4.90 -3.26 4.26
C GLY A 135 5.21 -4.32 3.19
N LYS A 136 4.65 -4.18 1.99
CA LYS A 136 4.95 -5.07 0.86
C LYS A 136 6.42 -4.99 0.44
N LEU A 137 6.97 -3.78 0.40
CA LEU A 137 8.36 -3.56 0.02
C LEU A 137 9.33 -4.11 1.07
N LEU A 138 9.06 -3.89 2.37
CA LEU A 138 9.83 -4.46 3.48
C LEU A 138 9.80 -5.99 3.48
N ALA A 139 8.63 -6.61 3.25
CA ALA A 139 8.51 -8.06 3.14
C ALA A 139 9.35 -8.62 1.98
N LYS A 140 9.36 -7.93 0.82
CA LYS A 140 10.19 -8.28 -0.33
C LYS A 140 11.68 -8.19 0.00
N CYS A 141 12.11 -7.12 0.66
CA CYS A 141 13.50 -6.95 1.09
C CYS A 141 13.92 -8.04 2.07
N ARG A 142 13.07 -8.35 3.07
CA ARG A 142 13.30 -9.42 4.04
C ARG A 142 13.49 -10.78 3.35
N PHE A 143 12.61 -11.13 2.43
CA PHE A 143 12.72 -12.38 1.66
C PHE A 143 14.03 -12.44 0.86
N ARG A 144 14.43 -11.36 0.20
CA ARG A 144 15.70 -11.29 -0.56
C ARG A 144 16.92 -11.43 0.36
N ILE A 145 16.92 -10.78 1.52
CA ILE A 145 18.00 -10.88 2.52
C ILE A 145 18.12 -12.32 3.01
N GLN A 146 17.00 -12.97 3.36
CA GLN A 146 16.98 -14.37 3.76
C GLN A 146 17.48 -15.32 2.67
N ALA A 147 17.11 -15.09 1.42
CA ALA A 147 17.55 -15.90 0.29
C ALA A 147 19.07 -15.74 0.02
N ILE A 148 19.62 -14.56 0.23
CA ILE A 148 21.08 -14.32 0.15
C ILE A 148 21.80 -15.02 1.31
N GLU A 149 21.26 -14.92 2.52
CA GLU A 149 21.82 -15.54 3.72
C GLU A 149 21.91 -17.08 3.60
N GLN A 150 20.89 -17.70 2.99
CA GLN A 150 20.87 -19.16 2.76
C GLN A 150 21.81 -19.63 1.65
N ARG A 151 22.07 -18.81 0.63
CA ARG A 151 22.85 -19.20 -0.55
C ARG A 151 24.36 -18.97 -0.43
N MET A 152 24.76 -18.07 0.43
CA MET A 152 26.14 -17.63 0.54
C MET A 152 26.56 -17.60 2.00
N ASN A 153 27.77 -18.00 2.30
CA ASN A 153 28.37 -17.87 3.64
C ASN A 153 28.71 -16.38 3.92
N VAL A 154 27.70 -15.51 3.78
CA VAL A 154 27.81 -14.04 3.70
C VAL A 154 27.65 -13.39 5.09
N ALA A 155 27.45 -14.21 6.14
CA ALA A 155 27.23 -13.72 7.51
C ALA A 155 28.36 -12.81 8.04
N LYS A 156 29.50 -12.74 7.34
CA LYS A 156 30.68 -11.91 7.70
C LYS A 156 30.89 -10.68 6.82
N LEU A 157 30.04 -10.42 5.81
CA LEU A 157 30.19 -9.23 4.96
C LEU A 157 29.52 -8.03 5.64
N GLU A 158 30.32 -7.07 6.13
CA GLU A 158 29.83 -5.84 6.82
C GLU A 158 28.64 -5.17 6.14
N GLY A 159 28.68 -5.12 4.82
CA GLY A 159 27.60 -4.49 4.10
C GLY A 159 26.29 -5.29 4.06
N PHE A 160 26.31 -6.61 4.28
CA PHE A 160 25.11 -7.44 4.40
C PHE A 160 24.51 -7.30 5.81
N ILE A 161 25.37 -7.30 6.84
CA ILE A 161 24.98 -7.02 8.23
C ILE A 161 24.26 -5.68 8.28
N ARG A 162 24.83 -4.64 7.69
CA ARG A 162 24.23 -3.30 7.63
C ARG A 162 22.84 -3.29 6.97
N CYS A 163 22.64 -4.02 5.86
CA CYS A 163 21.33 -4.14 5.22
C CYS A 163 20.32 -4.85 6.14
N LYS A 164 20.76 -5.89 6.85
CA LYS A 164 19.92 -6.65 7.79
C LYS A 164 19.49 -5.78 8.97
N ASP A 165 20.43 -5.09 9.59
CA ASP A 165 20.15 -4.18 10.72
C ASP A 165 19.20 -3.06 10.33
N GLN A 166 19.42 -2.45 9.15
CA GLN A 166 18.53 -1.40 8.65
C GLN A 166 17.14 -1.94 8.36
N MET A 167 17.02 -3.13 7.77
CA MET A 167 15.72 -3.78 7.56
C MET A 167 15.00 -4.04 8.88
N GLU A 168 15.70 -4.58 9.89
CA GLU A 168 15.11 -4.85 11.20
C GLU A 168 14.66 -3.55 11.90
N LYS A 169 15.47 -2.49 11.82
CA LYS A 169 15.11 -1.15 12.32
C LYS A 169 13.82 -0.64 11.66
N LEU A 170 13.73 -0.73 10.33
CA LEU A 170 12.55 -0.27 9.59
C LEU A 170 11.32 -1.14 9.85
N MET A 171 11.47 -2.45 10.06
CA MET A 171 10.36 -3.32 10.47
C MET A 171 9.80 -2.92 11.83
N ARG A 172 10.67 -2.69 12.84
CA ARG A 172 10.24 -2.20 14.16
C ARG A 172 9.51 -0.86 14.06
N LYS A 173 10.05 0.08 13.28
CA LYS A 173 9.42 1.38 13.01
C LYS A 173 8.05 1.21 12.37
N PHE A 174 7.94 0.35 11.35
CA PHE A 174 6.68 0.05 10.66
C PHE A 174 5.61 -0.50 11.59
N ASP A 175 5.94 -1.49 12.42
CA ASP A 175 4.99 -2.12 13.34
C ASP A 175 4.49 -1.12 14.39
N ARG A 176 5.38 -0.30 14.97
CA ARG A 176 5.02 0.77 15.91
C ARG A 176 4.14 1.81 15.24
N LEU A 177 4.50 2.26 14.02
CA LEU A 177 3.74 3.24 13.27
C LEU A 177 2.34 2.74 12.92
N LYS A 178 2.22 1.48 12.50
CA LYS A 178 0.94 0.82 12.22
C LYS A 178 0.04 0.75 13.46
N LYS A 179 0.61 0.55 14.64
CA LYS A 179 -0.11 0.60 15.92
C LYS A 179 -0.63 2.01 16.17
N TRP A 180 0.22 3.04 16.06
CA TRP A 180 -0.15 4.43 16.32
C TRP A 180 -1.18 4.98 15.34
N VAL A 181 -1.10 4.64 14.06
CA VAL A 181 -2.11 5.08 13.07
C VAL A 181 -3.50 4.52 13.38
N LYS A 182 -3.58 3.39 14.10
CA LYS A 182 -4.86 2.80 14.55
C LYS A 182 -5.35 3.32 15.90
N SER A 183 -4.50 4.01 16.67
CA SER A 183 -4.86 4.59 17.95
C SER A 183 -5.83 5.76 17.79
N SER A 184 -6.52 6.13 18.87
CA SER A 184 -7.37 7.33 18.89
C SER A 184 -6.57 8.61 18.64
N TYR A 185 -7.28 9.67 18.26
CA TYR A 185 -6.64 10.97 18.01
C TYR A 185 -5.94 11.51 19.26
N ASP A 186 -6.57 11.37 20.44
CA ASP A 186 -6.04 11.86 21.71
C ASP A 186 -4.77 11.10 22.14
N GLU A 187 -4.74 9.79 21.95
CA GLU A 187 -3.54 8.97 22.19
C GLU A 187 -2.38 9.36 21.25
N GLN A 188 -2.68 9.66 19.99
CA GLN A 188 -1.67 10.12 19.04
C GLN A 188 -1.10 11.48 19.44
N GLU A 189 -1.96 12.45 19.86
CA GLU A 189 -1.51 13.75 20.31
C GLU A 189 -0.70 13.64 21.61
N ALA A 190 -1.12 12.80 22.55
CA ALA A 190 -0.37 12.52 23.79
C ALA A 190 1.01 11.95 23.48
N PHE A 191 1.11 11.00 22.53
CA PHE A 191 2.39 10.46 22.10
C PHE A 191 3.28 11.49 21.42
N ILE A 192 2.71 12.36 20.57
CA ILE A 192 3.44 13.45 19.92
C ILE A 192 3.96 14.46 20.94
N ALA A 193 3.18 14.78 21.98
CA ALA A 193 3.52 15.73 23.02
C ALA A 193 4.46 15.15 24.12
N LYS A 194 4.63 13.82 24.20
CA LYS A 194 5.48 13.16 25.21
C LYS A 194 6.90 13.76 25.16
N GLU A 195 7.45 14.10 26.31
CA GLU A 195 8.86 14.48 26.48
C GLU A 195 9.74 13.25 26.74
N GLY A 196 11.04 13.37 26.48
CA GLY A 196 12.00 12.28 26.76
C GLY A 196 11.81 11.02 25.91
N LYS A 197 11.41 11.20 24.62
CA LYS A 197 11.34 10.09 23.67
C LYS A 197 12.70 9.47 23.40
N THR A 198 12.72 8.16 23.19
CA THR A 198 13.90 7.49 22.64
C THR A 198 14.06 7.86 21.16
N GLU A 199 15.26 7.67 20.59
CA GLU A 199 15.52 7.93 19.17
C GLU A 199 14.52 7.18 18.25
N GLU A 200 14.22 5.91 18.57
CA GLU A 200 13.24 5.13 17.83
C GLU A 200 11.80 5.68 17.96
N GLU A 201 11.42 6.16 19.15
CA GLU A 201 10.13 6.81 19.37
C GLU A 201 10.03 8.14 18.62
N GLU A 202 11.14 8.88 18.52
CA GLU A 202 11.20 10.15 17.80
C GLU A 202 11.08 9.97 16.29
N GLU A 203 11.70 8.93 15.73
CA GLU A 203 11.52 8.54 14.32
C GLU A 203 10.06 8.16 14.00
N VAL A 204 9.42 7.39 14.88
CA VAL A 204 8.00 7.02 14.74
C VAL A 204 7.10 8.24 14.88
N CYS A 205 7.37 9.12 15.84
CA CYS A 205 6.64 10.37 16.05
C CYS A 205 6.74 11.28 14.82
N THR A 206 7.95 11.45 14.27
CA THR A 206 8.20 12.24 13.05
C THR A 206 7.39 11.71 11.86
N ALA A 207 7.37 10.39 11.64
CA ALA A 207 6.57 9.78 10.60
C ALA A 207 5.05 9.95 10.85
N LEU A 208 4.59 9.79 12.09
CA LEU A 208 3.19 9.97 12.46
C LEU A 208 2.72 11.42 12.22
N VAL A 209 3.52 12.42 12.58
CA VAL A 209 3.23 13.83 12.31
C VAL A 209 3.08 14.07 10.80
N SER A 210 3.97 13.50 10.00
CA SER A 210 3.92 13.63 8.54
C SER A 210 2.70 12.93 7.94
N ILE A 211 2.32 11.75 8.43
CA ILE A 211 1.09 11.06 8.01
C ILE A 211 -0.14 11.95 8.32
N LYS A 212 -0.22 12.50 9.53
CA LYS A 212 -1.31 13.43 9.92
C LYS A 212 -1.36 14.65 9.01
N ALA A 213 -0.20 15.22 8.66
CA ALA A 213 -0.11 16.33 7.72
C ALA A 213 -0.64 15.93 6.33
N VAL A 214 -0.24 14.76 5.78
CA VAL A 214 -0.72 14.26 4.49
C VAL A 214 -2.23 14.04 4.49
N VAL A 215 -2.80 13.48 5.55
CA VAL A 215 -4.26 13.31 5.68
C VAL A 215 -4.97 14.66 5.66
N ARG A 216 -4.45 15.66 6.40
CA ARG A 216 -5.01 17.03 6.42
C ARG A 216 -4.87 17.74 5.07
N ILE A 217 -3.78 17.52 4.33
CA ILE A 217 -3.59 18.03 2.97
C ILE A 217 -4.65 17.46 2.04
N LYS A 218 -4.83 16.13 2.04
CA LYS A 218 -5.86 15.47 1.23
C LYS A 218 -7.25 16.02 1.53
N ARG A 219 -7.55 16.25 2.82
CA ARG A 219 -8.83 16.86 3.22
C ARG A 219 -8.98 18.28 2.71
N ALA A 220 -7.95 19.12 2.87
CA ALA A 220 -7.98 20.50 2.39
C ALA A 220 -8.13 20.58 0.86
N LEU A 221 -7.48 19.69 0.10
CA LEU A 221 -7.64 19.61 -1.36
C LEU A 221 -9.06 19.18 -1.74
N TYR A 222 -9.63 18.21 -1.05
CA TYR A 222 -11.03 17.81 -1.23
C TYR A 222 -11.99 18.99 -0.95
N ASP A 223 -11.76 19.74 0.13
CA ASP A 223 -12.56 20.90 0.46
C ASP A 223 -12.42 22.02 -0.60
N ILE A 224 -11.21 22.21 -1.19
CA ILE A 224 -10.99 23.10 -2.34
C ILE A 224 -11.84 22.68 -3.54
N ASP A 225 -11.86 21.39 -3.88
CA ASP A 225 -12.66 20.88 -5.00
C ASP A 225 -14.17 21.09 -4.74
N LYS A 226 -14.65 20.91 -3.49
CA LYS A 226 -16.04 21.25 -3.10
C LYS A 226 -16.35 22.74 -3.23
N VAL A 227 -15.43 23.61 -2.83
CA VAL A 227 -15.56 25.07 -3.02
C VAL A 227 -15.70 25.44 -4.51
N ILE A 228 -14.96 24.76 -5.38
CA ILE A 228 -15.04 24.95 -6.82
C ILE A 228 -16.39 24.49 -7.35
N GLU A 229 -16.87 23.30 -6.97
CA GLU A 229 -18.17 22.75 -7.35
C GLU A 229 -19.33 23.68 -6.92
N ASN A 230 -19.30 24.16 -5.68
CA ASN A 230 -20.34 25.03 -5.11
C ASN A 230 -20.19 26.50 -5.53
N ARG A 231 -19.13 26.89 -6.24
CA ARG A 231 -18.80 28.28 -6.63
C ARG A 231 -18.60 29.24 -5.42
N GLU A 232 -18.18 28.73 -4.27
CA GLU A 232 -17.98 29.47 -3.02
C GLU A 232 -16.55 30.03 -2.90
N PHE A 233 -16.05 30.74 -3.91
CA PHE A 233 -14.65 31.15 -4.02
C PHE A 233 -14.15 32.08 -2.89
N SER A 234 -15.03 32.64 -2.05
CA SER A 234 -14.66 33.49 -0.91
C SER A 234 -13.81 32.78 0.13
N ILE A 235 -14.07 31.48 0.37
CA ILE A 235 -13.37 30.65 1.36
C ILE A 235 -12.17 29.90 0.81
N LEU A 236 -11.91 29.99 -0.49
CA LEU A 236 -10.80 29.29 -1.15
C LEU A 236 -9.44 29.59 -0.52
N LYS A 237 -9.19 30.86 -0.20
CA LYS A 237 -7.92 31.30 0.43
C LYS A 237 -7.65 30.61 1.74
N TYR A 238 -8.69 30.33 2.53
CA TYR A 238 -8.56 29.63 3.80
C TYR A 238 -8.04 28.20 3.61
N TYR A 239 -8.65 27.41 2.72
CA TYR A 239 -8.22 26.03 2.48
C TYR A 239 -6.84 25.96 1.82
N VAL A 240 -6.50 26.89 0.94
CA VAL A 240 -5.15 27.00 0.37
C VAL A 240 -4.11 27.23 1.47
N ALA A 241 -4.37 28.18 2.38
CA ALA A 241 -3.47 28.47 3.51
C ALA A 241 -3.33 27.25 4.46
N GLN A 242 -4.43 26.56 4.75
CA GLN A 242 -4.40 25.32 5.53
C GLN A 242 -3.54 24.24 4.85
N CYS A 243 -3.71 24.04 3.54
CA CYS A 243 -2.90 23.08 2.78
C CYS A 243 -1.40 23.46 2.84
N GLN A 244 -1.03 24.70 2.62
CA GLN A 244 0.36 25.18 2.70
C GLN A 244 0.97 24.97 4.09
N LYS A 245 0.22 25.26 5.15
CA LYS A 245 0.64 25.02 6.54
C LYS A 245 0.96 23.56 6.78
N GLN A 246 0.10 22.65 6.30
CA GLN A 246 0.31 21.21 6.48
C GLN A 246 1.50 20.71 5.64
N ILE A 247 1.69 21.20 4.41
CA ILE A 247 2.88 20.88 3.60
C ILE A 247 4.16 21.29 4.33
N GLY A 248 4.18 22.46 4.97
CA GLY A 248 5.30 22.93 5.79
C GLY A 248 5.57 22.09 7.05
N SER A 249 4.59 21.31 7.52
CA SER A 249 4.73 20.45 8.70
C SER A 249 5.27 19.05 8.41
N ILE A 250 5.43 18.65 7.14
CA ILE A 250 6.00 17.37 6.75
C ILE A 250 7.46 17.28 7.23
N ARG A 251 7.84 16.16 7.83
CA ARG A 251 9.17 15.88 8.39
C ARG A 251 9.63 14.47 7.95
N GLY A 252 10.92 14.18 8.19
CA GLY A 252 11.48 12.84 7.98
C GLY A 252 11.97 12.57 6.55
N PRO A 253 12.28 11.31 6.24
CA PRO A 253 12.80 10.89 4.95
C PRO A 253 11.88 11.25 3.78
N GLY A 254 12.46 11.69 2.66
CA GLY A 254 11.71 12.10 1.47
C GLY A 254 10.91 13.39 1.61
N ARG A 255 11.10 14.19 2.70
CA ARG A 255 10.37 15.43 2.96
C ARG A 255 10.29 16.34 1.73
N SER A 256 11.42 16.55 1.05
CA SER A 256 11.50 17.48 -0.10
C SER A 256 10.61 17.00 -1.25
N GLU A 257 10.70 15.73 -1.62
CA GLU A 257 9.90 15.13 -2.70
C GLU A 257 8.41 15.13 -2.36
N ILE A 258 8.07 14.78 -1.12
CA ILE A 258 6.68 14.76 -0.64
C ILE A 258 6.10 16.17 -0.66
N ALA A 259 6.86 17.16 -0.19
CA ALA A 259 6.44 18.55 -0.20
C ALA A 259 6.29 19.10 -1.62
N GLN A 260 7.20 18.77 -2.54
CA GLN A 260 7.10 19.14 -3.95
C GLN A 260 5.85 18.55 -4.61
N TYR A 261 5.59 17.27 -4.39
CA TYR A 261 4.39 16.61 -4.90
C TYR A 261 3.10 17.32 -4.45
N TRP A 262 2.97 17.60 -3.15
CA TRP A 262 1.77 18.25 -2.62
C TRP A 262 1.66 19.73 -3.01
N ASN A 263 2.79 20.45 -3.18
CA ASN A 263 2.78 21.79 -3.74
C ASN A 263 2.28 21.78 -5.19
N GLN A 264 2.68 20.80 -6.00
CA GLN A 264 2.20 20.67 -7.37
C GLN A 264 0.69 20.38 -7.42
N GLU A 265 0.20 19.49 -6.55
CA GLU A 265 -1.24 19.20 -6.44
C GLU A 265 -2.04 20.43 -6.00
N LEU A 266 -1.51 21.22 -5.06
CA LEU A 266 -2.13 22.48 -4.65
C LEU A 266 -2.16 23.50 -5.81
N MET A 267 -1.09 23.62 -6.56
CA MET A 267 -1.05 24.49 -7.75
C MET A 267 -2.08 24.06 -8.79
N ASN A 268 -2.22 22.75 -9.03
CA ASN A 268 -3.23 22.21 -9.94
C ASN A 268 -4.65 22.54 -9.47
N ALA A 269 -4.93 22.40 -8.17
CA ALA A 269 -6.22 22.76 -7.58
C ALA A 269 -6.52 24.27 -7.71
N GLN A 270 -5.53 25.13 -7.44
CA GLN A 270 -5.65 26.59 -7.63
C GLN A 270 -5.90 26.97 -9.11
N LYS A 271 -5.29 26.25 -10.06
CA LYS A 271 -5.52 26.45 -11.50
C LYS A 271 -6.97 26.14 -11.84
N ARG A 272 -7.48 24.96 -11.42
CA ARG A 272 -8.91 24.59 -11.59
C ARG A 272 -9.85 25.65 -11.02
N ALA A 273 -9.55 26.16 -9.82
CA ALA A 273 -10.37 27.20 -9.19
C ALA A 273 -10.40 28.51 -10.01
N ARG A 274 -9.27 28.94 -10.56
CA ARG A 274 -9.21 30.15 -11.41
C ARG A 274 -10.02 29.96 -12.71
N GLU A 275 -9.92 28.81 -13.33
CA GLU A 275 -10.67 28.47 -14.55
C GLU A 275 -12.19 28.43 -14.27
N ALA A 276 -12.62 27.79 -13.20
CA ALA A 276 -14.01 27.72 -12.79
C ALA A 276 -14.58 29.12 -12.48
N ARG A 277 -13.79 29.98 -11.81
CA ARG A 277 -14.19 31.36 -11.54
C ARG A 277 -14.35 32.21 -12.82
N ARG A 278 -13.45 32.07 -13.80
CA ARG A 278 -13.58 32.75 -15.11
C ARG A 278 -14.86 32.32 -15.82
N ASN A 279 -15.13 31.01 -15.86
CA ASN A 279 -16.32 30.47 -16.52
C ASN A 279 -17.63 30.94 -15.85
N SER A 280 -17.62 31.12 -14.52
CA SER A 280 -18.79 31.64 -13.80
C SER A 280 -19.12 33.10 -14.14
N VAL A 281 -18.10 33.90 -14.39
CA VAL A 281 -18.28 35.33 -14.78
C VAL A 281 -18.83 35.43 -16.21
N HIS A 282 -18.37 34.56 -17.14
CA HIS A 282 -18.87 34.57 -18.53
C HIS A 282 -20.35 34.16 -18.60
N HIS A 283 -20.80 33.20 -17.78
CA HIS A 283 -22.22 32.80 -17.74
C HIS A 283 -23.12 33.82 -17.06
N ALA A 284 -22.59 34.71 -16.21
CA ALA A 284 -23.37 35.76 -15.57
C ALA A 284 -23.57 37.00 -16.48
N ASN A 285 -22.77 37.11 -17.55
CA ASN A 285 -22.78 38.24 -18.48
C ASN A 285 -23.40 37.85 -19.85
N ALA A 286 -23.83 36.60 -20.03
CA ALA A 286 -24.58 36.10 -21.20
C ALA A 286 -26.05 35.91 -20.85
#